data_6c43c30143ba9b32435a06c9f7cd8f62
#
_entry.id   6c43c30143ba9b32435a06c9f7cd8f62
#
_cell.length_a   1.000
_cell.length_b   1.000
_cell.length_c   1.000
_cell.angle_alpha   90.00
_cell.angle_beta   90.00
_cell.angle_gamma   90.00
#
_symmetry.space_group_name_H-M   'P 1'
#
loop_
_entity.id
_entity.type
_entity.pdbx_description
1 polymer ?
#
loop_
_entity_poly.entity_id
_entity_poly.type
_entity_poly.pdbx_seq_one_letter_code
_entity_poly.pdbx_strand_id
1 'polypeptide(L)'
;WSLMVFIIVQNFINAGITNFNTLIIKGFGFSSYRTMLLATPQAAVAMGACLLCAAVAYLVKNIRFVLICITTGVTMAGIIMIWKIDHKEHLNQSLAAVYICGFYNAPYVMCLSLIASNTSGQTKKAFNSISVGLFYALGNLIGPQFFRESEAPVYTTGIKAMMSACCIMYGMIVLYAALCFWENKRREQKRDAEDAEADNVLTEIEIGEKVDQQDLPDHE
;
A
#
# COMPACT_ATOMS: atom_id res chain seq x y z
N TRP A 1 2.33 -11.89 4.60
CA TRP A 1 1.61 -11.44 5.82
C TRP A 1 1.77 -9.94 6.06
N SER A 2 2.92 -9.32 5.75
CA SER A 2 3.14 -7.87 5.94
C SER A 2 2.09 -7.01 5.22
N LEU A 3 1.70 -7.36 3.99
CA LEU A 3 0.63 -6.66 3.26
C LEU A 3 -0.75 -6.84 3.91
N MET A 4 -1.01 -7.94 4.60
CA MET A 4 -2.27 -8.13 5.33
C MET A 4 -2.35 -7.24 6.56
N VAL A 5 -1.25 -7.09 7.31
CA VAL A 5 -1.16 -6.12 8.41
C VAL A 5 -1.32 -4.69 7.87
N PHE A 6 -0.70 -4.38 6.74
CA PHE A 6 -0.90 -3.09 6.05
C PHE A 6 -2.39 -2.82 5.76
N ILE A 7 -3.15 -3.83 5.29
CA ILE A 7 -4.59 -3.70 5.00
C ILE A 7 -5.39 -3.39 6.25
N ILE A 8 -5.12 -4.06 7.39
CA ILE A 8 -5.81 -3.75 8.65
C ILE A 8 -5.60 -2.29 9.03
N VAL A 9 -4.34 -1.85 9.04
CA VAL A 9 -3.95 -0.51 9.46
C VAL A 9 -4.49 0.55 8.50
N GLN A 10 -4.47 0.26 7.20
CA GLN A 10 -5.05 1.12 6.16
C GLN A 10 -6.57 1.28 6.35
N ASN A 11 -7.27 0.20 6.65
CA ASN A 11 -8.72 0.25 6.86
C ASN A 11 -9.11 0.83 8.21
N PHE A 12 -8.24 0.79 9.20
CA PHE A 12 -8.38 1.60 10.40
C PHE A 12 -8.43 3.10 10.06
N ILE A 13 -7.51 3.60 9.22
CA ILE A 13 -7.51 4.99 8.75
C ILE A 13 -8.75 5.28 7.89
N ASN A 14 -9.13 4.36 7.00
CA ASN A 14 -10.35 4.47 6.20
C ASN A 14 -11.58 4.67 7.08
N ALA A 15 -11.78 3.83 8.09
CA ALA A 15 -12.91 3.94 9.01
C ALA A 15 -12.88 5.27 9.80
N GLY A 16 -11.70 5.71 10.22
CA GLY A 16 -11.52 7.01 10.84
C GLY A 16 -11.98 8.16 9.94
N ILE A 17 -11.45 8.22 8.73
CA ILE A 17 -11.76 9.30 7.78
C ILE A 17 -13.23 9.25 7.34
N THR A 18 -13.77 8.10 6.97
CA THR A 18 -15.14 7.99 6.42
C THR A 18 -16.22 8.27 7.46
N ASN A 19 -16.07 7.78 8.69
CA ASN A 19 -17.08 7.95 9.73
C ASN A 19 -16.98 9.30 10.42
N PHE A 20 -15.77 9.85 10.59
CA PHE A 20 -15.57 11.07 11.39
C PHE A 20 -15.34 12.35 10.56
N ASN A 21 -15.11 12.25 9.24
CA ASN A 21 -14.98 13.42 8.39
C ASN A 21 -16.19 14.34 8.49
N THR A 22 -17.40 13.79 8.38
CA THR A 22 -18.66 14.56 8.52
C THR A 22 -18.83 15.13 9.91
N LEU A 23 -18.39 14.45 10.96
CA LEU A 23 -18.43 14.95 12.34
C LEU A 23 -17.45 16.11 12.55
N ILE A 24 -16.25 16.02 12.00
CA ILE A 24 -15.24 17.08 12.03
C ILE A 24 -15.77 18.33 11.32
N ILE A 25 -16.31 18.21 10.11
CA ILE A 25 -16.88 19.32 9.35
C ILE A 25 -18.11 19.91 10.08
N LYS A 26 -18.93 19.08 10.69
CA LYS A 26 -20.05 19.54 11.52
C LYS A 26 -19.58 20.32 12.75
N GLY A 27 -18.44 19.92 13.34
CA GLY A 27 -17.78 20.63 14.44
C GLY A 27 -17.34 22.06 14.09
N PHE A 28 -17.18 22.38 12.80
CA PHE A 28 -16.91 23.73 12.31
C PHE A 28 -18.14 24.65 12.35
N GLY A 29 -19.30 24.16 12.80
CA GLY A 29 -20.52 24.95 12.96
C GLY A 29 -21.42 25.00 11.72
N PHE A 30 -21.21 24.13 10.73
CA PHE A 30 -22.07 24.02 9.55
C PHE A 30 -23.37 23.25 9.82
N SER A 31 -24.44 23.61 9.10
CA SER A 31 -25.66 22.80 9.09
C SER A 31 -25.42 21.43 8.47
N SER A 32 -26.20 20.41 8.85
CA SER A 32 -26.05 19.03 8.36
C SER A 32 -26.04 18.92 6.82
N TYR A 33 -26.86 19.72 6.12
CA TYR A 33 -26.90 19.78 4.67
C TYR A 33 -25.58 20.33 4.07
N ARG A 34 -25.07 21.44 4.59
CA ARG A 34 -23.80 22.02 4.16
C ARG A 34 -22.62 21.10 4.46
N THR A 35 -22.65 20.40 5.59
CA THR A 35 -21.63 19.40 5.96
C THR A 35 -21.53 18.28 4.93
N MET A 36 -22.65 17.73 4.46
CA MET A 36 -22.66 16.70 3.41
C MET A 36 -22.11 17.24 2.08
N LEU A 37 -22.50 18.46 1.70
CA LEU A 37 -22.01 19.10 0.47
C LEU A 37 -20.50 19.36 0.51
N LEU A 38 -19.98 19.80 1.65
CA LEU A 38 -18.56 20.05 1.87
C LEU A 38 -17.71 18.76 2.00
N ALA A 39 -18.33 17.62 2.35
CA ALA A 39 -17.65 16.32 2.36
C ALA A 39 -17.51 15.72 0.94
N THR A 40 -18.34 16.08 -0.02
CA THR A 40 -18.34 15.54 -1.38
C THR A 40 -17.01 15.74 -2.14
N PRO A 41 -16.35 16.89 -2.10
CA PRO A 41 -15.08 17.09 -2.80
C PRO A 41 -13.97 16.14 -2.35
N GLN A 42 -13.98 15.69 -1.10
CA GLN A 42 -13.02 14.70 -0.62
C GLN A 42 -13.12 13.39 -1.39
N ALA A 43 -14.33 12.92 -1.72
CA ALA A 43 -14.52 11.71 -2.52
C ALA A 43 -13.97 11.89 -3.95
N ALA A 44 -14.15 13.07 -4.55
CA ALA A 44 -13.58 13.40 -5.85
C ALA A 44 -12.03 13.41 -5.81
N VAL A 45 -11.43 13.95 -4.75
CA VAL A 45 -9.97 13.89 -4.53
C VAL A 45 -9.50 12.44 -4.39
N ALA A 46 -10.21 11.61 -3.62
CA ALA A 46 -9.87 10.20 -3.44
C ALA A 46 -9.91 9.44 -4.77
N MET A 47 -10.94 9.65 -5.59
CA MET A 47 -11.06 9.05 -6.92
C MET A 47 -9.94 9.53 -7.85
N GLY A 48 -9.68 10.84 -7.90
CA GLY A 48 -8.61 11.43 -8.70
C GLY A 48 -7.24 10.90 -8.32
N ALA A 49 -6.95 10.77 -7.02
CA ALA A 49 -5.71 10.19 -6.51
C ALA A 49 -5.53 8.72 -6.92
N CYS A 50 -6.60 7.91 -6.85
CA CYS A 50 -6.56 6.52 -7.30
C CYS A 50 -6.29 6.40 -8.81
N LEU A 51 -6.98 7.21 -9.63
CA LEU A 51 -6.79 7.22 -11.09
C LEU A 51 -5.39 7.69 -11.47
N LEU A 52 -4.89 8.74 -10.83
CA LEU A 52 -3.53 9.25 -11.04
C LEU A 52 -2.49 8.18 -10.69
N CYS A 53 -2.61 7.55 -9.52
CA CYS A 53 -1.71 6.48 -9.11
C CYS A 53 -1.76 5.27 -10.05
N ALA A 54 -2.95 4.90 -10.52
CA ALA A 54 -3.11 3.81 -11.50
C ALA A 54 -2.46 4.16 -12.84
N ALA A 55 -2.64 5.37 -13.34
CA ALA A 55 -2.02 5.85 -14.57
C ALA A 55 -0.47 5.87 -14.46
N VAL A 56 0.07 6.41 -13.36
CA VAL A 56 1.52 6.44 -13.13
C VAL A 56 2.07 5.01 -12.97
N ALA A 57 1.37 4.13 -12.26
CA ALA A 57 1.79 2.73 -12.09
C ALA A 57 1.72 1.91 -13.40
N TYR A 58 0.90 2.34 -14.37
CA TYR A 58 0.85 1.78 -15.71
C TYR A 58 2.05 2.23 -16.56
N LEU A 59 2.40 3.52 -16.49
CA LEU A 59 3.48 4.12 -17.30
C LEU A 59 4.87 3.73 -16.79
N VAL A 60 5.05 3.61 -15.48
CA VAL A 60 6.35 3.36 -14.83
C VAL A 60 6.35 2.02 -14.10
N LYS A 61 7.24 1.12 -14.52
CA LYS A 61 7.40 -0.19 -13.87
C LYS A 61 7.98 -0.02 -12.45
N ASN A 62 7.51 -0.87 -11.52
CA ASN A 62 8.01 -0.98 -10.13
C ASN A 62 7.84 0.28 -9.25
N ILE A 63 7.03 1.27 -9.66
CA ILE A 63 6.84 2.52 -8.90
C ILE A 63 5.81 2.39 -7.76
N ARG A 64 5.11 1.26 -7.65
CA ARG A 64 3.98 1.09 -6.70
C ARG A 64 4.36 1.36 -5.25
N PHE A 65 5.56 0.94 -4.81
CA PHE A 65 6.07 1.22 -3.46
C PHE A 65 6.23 2.72 -3.19
N VAL A 66 6.80 3.42 -4.16
CA VAL A 66 7.01 4.88 -4.08
C VAL A 66 5.67 5.59 -4.01
N LEU A 67 4.69 5.17 -4.83
CA LEU A 67 3.34 5.75 -4.82
C LEU A 67 2.64 5.52 -3.48
N ILE A 68 2.76 4.33 -2.86
CA ILE A 68 2.22 4.07 -1.52
C ILE A 68 2.87 5.02 -0.51
N CYS A 69 4.18 5.19 -0.53
CA CYS A 69 4.89 6.08 0.38
C CYS A 69 4.46 7.55 0.21
N ILE A 70 4.41 8.04 -1.02
CA ILE A 70 4.02 9.42 -1.32
C ILE A 70 2.58 9.68 -0.86
N THR A 71 1.63 8.82 -1.25
CA THR A 71 0.21 9.02 -0.94
C THR A 71 -0.10 8.85 0.55
N THR A 72 0.60 7.94 1.24
CA THR A 72 0.53 7.83 2.70
C THR A 72 1.08 9.08 3.37
N GLY A 73 2.18 9.67 2.84
CA GLY A 73 2.75 10.92 3.35
C GLY A 73 1.82 12.11 3.19
N VAL A 74 1.16 12.22 2.03
CA VAL A 74 0.14 13.26 1.79
C VAL A 74 -1.03 13.10 2.77
N THR A 75 -1.52 11.88 2.97
CA THR A 75 -2.59 11.60 3.96
C THR A 75 -2.15 11.97 5.37
N MET A 76 -0.94 11.60 5.78
CA MET A 76 -0.38 11.94 7.08
C MET A 76 -0.27 13.46 7.28
N ALA A 77 0.16 14.19 6.25
CA ALA A 77 0.21 15.65 6.27
C ALA A 77 -1.19 16.25 6.49
N GLY A 78 -2.22 15.73 5.80
CA GLY A 78 -3.61 16.13 6.01
C GLY A 78 -4.08 15.90 7.46
N ILE A 79 -3.76 14.75 8.05
CA ILE A 79 -4.11 14.42 9.44
C ILE A 79 -3.39 15.37 10.42
N ILE A 80 -2.11 15.68 10.20
CA ILE A 80 -1.34 16.63 11.02
C ILE A 80 -1.95 18.05 10.93
N MET A 81 -2.36 18.46 9.73
CA MET A 81 -3.03 19.76 9.53
C MET A 81 -4.35 19.81 10.33
N ILE A 82 -5.18 18.77 10.29
CA ILE A 82 -6.41 18.69 11.09
C ILE A 82 -6.11 18.83 12.58
N TRP A 83 -5.01 18.21 13.06
CA TRP A 83 -4.66 18.27 14.47
C TRP A 83 -4.12 19.63 14.93
N LYS A 84 -3.39 20.35 14.07
CA LYS A 84 -2.66 21.57 14.44
C LYS A 84 -3.44 22.87 14.19
N ILE A 85 -4.35 22.88 13.21
CA ILE A 85 -5.07 24.09 12.81
C ILE A 85 -6.23 24.35 13.78
N ASP A 86 -6.36 25.58 14.26
CA ASP A 86 -7.56 26.01 14.97
C ASP A 86 -8.72 26.14 14.00
N HIS A 87 -9.69 25.24 14.15
CA HIS A 87 -10.84 25.13 13.25
C HIS A 87 -11.78 26.33 13.29
N LYS A 88 -11.72 27.14 14.35
CA LYS A 88 -12.59 28.32 14.50
C LYS A 88 -12.07 29.53 13.75
N GLU A 89 -10.74 29.70 13.73
CA GLU A 89 -10.10 30.84 13.07
C GLU A 89 -9.78 30.58 11.59
N HIS A 90 -9.44 29.35 11.24
CA HIS A 90 -8.91 28.97 9.92
C HIS A 90 -9.74 27.91 9.20
N LEU A 91 -11.03 28.19 8.99
CA LEU A 91 -12.00 27.28 8.40
C LEU A 91 -11.58 26.72 7.04
N ASN A 92 -11.10 27.57 6.13
CA ASN A 92 -10.69 27.16 4.78
C ASN A 92 -9.49 26.23 4.80
N GLN A 93 -8.55 26.44 5.73
CA GLN A 93 -7.38 25.59 5.89
C GLN A 93 -7.78 24.22 6.48
N SER A 94 -8.74 24.20 7.41
CA SER A 94 -9.28 22.98 7.98
C SER A 94 -10.02 22.14 6.92
N LEU A 95 -10.78 22.77 6.03
CA LEU A 95 -11.42 22.09 4.90
C LEU A 95 -10.39 21.56 3.89
N ALA A 96 -9.34 22.33 3.60
CA ALA A 96 -8.25 21.88 2.75
C ALA A 96 -7.55 20.63 3.34
N ALA A 97 -7.32 20.61 4.65
CA ALA A 97 -6.75 19.44 5.33
C ALA A 97 -7.63 18.19 5.18
N VAL A 98 -8.94 18.34 5.31
CA VAL A 98 -9.92 17.26 5.09
C VAL A 98 -9.84 16.75 3.64
N TYR A 99 -9.71 17.64 2.65
CA TYR A 99 -9.61 17.23 1.24
C TYR A 99 -8.28 16.53 0.93
N ILE A 100 -7.18 16.98 1.53
CA ILE A 100 -5.86 16.33 1.43
C ILE A 100 -5.93 14.92 2.02
N CYS A 101 -6.68 14.70 3.08
CA CYS A 101 -6.91 13.34 3.60
C CYS A 101 -7.57 12.40 2.58
N GLY A 102 -8.22 12.91 1.51
CA GLY A 102 -8.79 12.10 0.43
C GLY A 102 -7.78 11.16 -0.26
N PHE A 103 -6.49 11.45 -0.18
CA PHE A 103 -5.44 10.57 -0.71
C PHE A 103 -5.34 9.22 0.01
N TYR A 104 -6.01 9.02 1.16
CA TYR A 104 -5.95 7.79 1.97
C TYR A 104 -6.29 6.51 1.21
N ASN A 105 -7.11 6.59 0.16
CA ASN A 105 -7.58 5.41 -0.57
C ASN A 105 -6.55 4.89 -1.61
N ALA A 106 -5.67 5.75 -2.09
CA ALA A 106 -4.66 5.39 -3.10
C ALA A 106 -3.66 4.31 -2.61
N PRO A 107 -3.10 4.37 -1.37
CA PRO A 107 -2.25 3.30 -0.85
C PRO A 107 -2.93 1.94 -0.81
N TYR A 108 -4.23 1.89 -0.51
CA TYR A 108 -5.01 0.66 -0.49
C TYR A 108 -5.10 0.01 -1.89
N VAL A 109 -5.47 0.80 -2.91
CA VAL A 109 -5.56 0.33 -4.30
C VAL A 109 -4.20 -0.17 -4.79
N MET A 110 -3.11 0.55 -4.49
CA MET A 110 -1.76 0.13 -4.85
C MET A 110 -1.34 -1.16 -4.12
N CYS A 111 -1.70 -1.32 -2.85
CA CYS A 111 -1.47 -2.54 -2.08
C CYS A 111 -2.21 -3.75 -2.69
N LEU A 112 -3.48 -3.60 -3.07
CA LEU A 112 -4.23 -4.64 -3.78
C LEU A 112 -3.57 -5.03 -5.10
N SER A 113 -3.08 -4.03 -5.85
CA SER A 113 -2.33 -4.25 -7.08
C SER A 113 -1.03 -5.05 -6.84
N LEU A 114 -0.30 -4.80 -5.73
CA LEU A 114 0.87 -5.58 -5.35
C LEU A 114 0.50 -7.02 -4.98
N ILE A 115 -0.56 -7.24 -4.22
CA ILE A 115 -1.04 -8.58 -3.86
C ILE A 115 -1.41 -9.37 -5.12
N ALA A 116 -2.16 -8.75 -6.03
CA ALA A 116 -2.59 -9.39 -7.27
C ALA A 116 -1.42 -9.77 -8.18
N SER A 117 -0.41 -8.89 -8.32
CA SER A 117 0.74 -9.13 -9.19
C SER A 117 1.75 -10.13 -8.60
N ASN A 118 1.84 -10.23 -7.28
CA ASN A 118 2.80 -11.12 -6.60
C ASN A 118 2.19 -12.46 -6.17
N THR A 119 0.97 -12.75 -6.59
CA THR A 119 0.30 -14.03 -6.29
C THR A 119 0.04 -14.79 -7.57
N SER A 120 0.65 -15.97 -7.70
CA SER A 120 0.39 -16.93 -8.79
C SER A 120 -0.36 -18.15 -8.27
N GLY A 121 -1.21 -18.72 -9.12
CA GLY A 121 -2.03 -19.90 -8.81
C GLY A 121 -3.41 -19.54 -8.25
N GLN A 122 -4.45 -20.26 -8.69
CA GLN A 122 -5.86 -19.98 -8.38
C GLN A 122 -6.16 -20.07 -6.87
N THR A 123 -5.68 -21.13 -6.21
CA THR A 123 -5.90 -21.36 -4.77
C THR A 123 -5.29 -20.23 -3.92
N LYS A 124 -4.06 -19.80 -4.24
CA LYS A 124 -3.40 -18.71 -3.53
C LYS A 124 -4.10 -17.37 -3.75
N LYS A 125 -4.60 -17.11 -4.97
CA LYS A 125 -5.40 -15.92 -5.27
C LYS A 125 -6.70 -15.89 -4.48
N ALA A 126 -7.43 -17.01 -4.43
CA ALA A 126 -8.67 -17.13 -3.66
C ALA A 126 -8.41 -16.91 -2.16
N PHE A 127 -7.40 -17.55 -1.59
CA PHE A 127 -7.01 -17.36 -0.18
C PHE A 127 -6.67 -15.89 0.12
N ASN A 128 -5.86 -15.24 -0.71
CA ASN A 128 -5.51 -13.83 -0.54
C ASN A 128 -6.73 -12.91 -0.62
N SER A 129 -7.67 -13.18 -1.55
CA SER A 129 -8.89 -12.37 -1.69
C SER A 129 -9.77 -12.46 -0.44
N ILE A 130 -9.94 -13.67 0.11
CA ILE A 130 -10.71 -13.89 1.35
C ILE A 130 -9.99 -13.19 2.53
N SER A 131 -8.68 -13.33 2.62
CA SER A 131 -7.87 -12.69 3.66
C SER A 131 -7.96 -11.16 3.59
N VAL A 132 -7.88 -10.57 2.40
CA VAL A 132 -8.08 -9.12 2.20
C VAL A 132 -9.44 -8.68 2.73
N GLY A 133 -10.52 -9.39 2.39
CA GLY A 133 -11.86 -9.09 2.89
C GLY A 133 -11.97 -9.16 4.41
N LEU A 134 -11.38 -10.19 5.03
CA LEU A 134 -11.35 -10.34 6.48
C LEU A 134 -10.60 -9.19 7.16
N PHE A 135 -9.40 -8.88 6.69
CA PHE A 135 -8.57 -7.82 7.27
C PHE A 135 -9.13 -6.42 7.00
N TYR A 136 -9.81 -6.23 5.87
CA TYR A 136 -10.62 -5.04 5.61
C TYR A 136 -11.70 -4.85 6.67
N ALA A 137 -12.48 -5.89 6.95
CA ALA A 137 -13.55 -5.85 7.94
C ALA A 137 -13.02 -5.58 9.36
N LEU A 138 -11.92 -6.24 9.74
CA LEU A 138 -11.27 -6.04 11.04
C LEU A 138 -10.78 -4.59 11.22
N GLY A 139 -10.14 -4.00 10.22
CA GLY A 139 -9.69 -2.61 10.27
C GLY A 139 -10.85 -1.63 10.46
N ASN A 140 -11.94 -1.83 9.73
CA ASN A 140 -13.15 -0.99 9.84
C ASN A 140 -13.90 -1.19 11.18
N LEU A 141 -13.83 -2.36 11.81
CA LEU A 141 -14.42 -2.63 13.12
C LEU A 141 -13.61 -1.95 14.24
N ILE A 142 -12.29 -1.96 14.15
CA ILE A 142 -11.40 -1.42 15.17
C ILE A 142 -11.35 0.12 15.10
N GLY A 143 -11.37 0.67 13.89
CA GLY A 143 -11.18 2.11 13.63
C GLY A 143 -12.06 3.03 14.48
N PRO A 144 -13.38 2.88 14.45
CA PRO A 144 -14.30 3.76 15.17
C PRO A 144 -14.12 3.77 16.70
N GLN A 145 -13.58 2.70 17.29
CA GLN A 145 -13.43 2.57 18.75
C GLN A 145 -12.43 3.57 19.37
N PHE A 146 -11.54 4.12 18.56
CA PHE A 146 -10.58 5.14 19.00
C PHE A 146 -11.15 6.57 19.00
N PHE A 147 -12.33 6.77 18.42
CA PHE A 147 -13.00 8.06 18.38
C PHE A 147 -14.07 8.14 19.46
N ARG A 148 -13.69 8.68 20.62
CA ARG A 148 -14.56 8.78 21.78
C ARG A 148 -15.40 10.04 21.72
N GLU A 149 -16.71 9.94 21.94
CA GLU A 149 -17.63 11.09 21.99
C GLU A 149 -17.22 12.12 23.05
N SER A 150 -16.58 11.68 24.14
CA SER A 150 -16.06 12.57 25.19
C SER A 150 -14.97 13.53 24.72
N GLU A 151 -14.35 13.28 23.57
CA GLU A 151 -13.27 14.11 22.98
C GLU A 151 -13.80 15.05 21.87
N ALA A 152 -15.10 15.08 21.62
CA ALA A 152 -15.67 15.97 20.61
C ALA A 152 -15.38 17.45 20.96
N PRO A 153 -15.13 18.31 19.96
CA PRO A 153 -15.16 18.07 18.53
C PRO A 153 -13.80 17.64 17.91
N VAL A 154 -12.72 17.60 18.68
CA VAL A 154 -11.35 17.46 18.15
C VAL A 154 -10.90 16.01 18.00
N TYR A 155 -11.50 15.06 18.76
CA TYR A 155 -11.17 13.62 18.72
C TYR A 155 -9.66 13.32 18.77
N THR A 156 -8.96 13.88 19.74
CA THR A 156 -7.49 13.84 19.83
C THR A 156 -6.92 12.43 19.84
N THR A 157 -7.55 11.50 20.53
CA THR A 157 -7.12 10.08 20.59
C THR A 157 -7.24 9.42 19.21
N GLY A 158 -8.34 9.64 18.49
CA GLY A 158 -8.53 9.10 17.14
C GLY A 158 -7.51 9.64 16.15
N ILE A 159 -7.23 10.95 16.19
CA ILE A 159 -6.22 11.58 15.31
C ILE A 159 -4.82 11.02 15.60
N LYS A 160 -4.42 10.92 16.87
CA LYS A 160 -3.13 10.33 17.25
C LYS A 160 -3.02 8.86 16.82
N ALA A 161 -4.10 8.10 16.95
CA ALA A 161 -4.16 6.72 16.50
C ALA A 161 -4.00 6.62 14.96
N MET A 162 -4.63 7.50 14.18
CA MET A 162 -4.44 7.56 12.73
C MET A 162 -3.00 7.93 12.34
N MET A 163 -2.36 8.85 13.07
CA MET A 163 -0.95 9.20 12.84
C MET A 163 -0.03 8.01 13.11
N SER A 164 -0.23 7.29 14.22
CA SER A 164 0.54 6.08 14.52
C SER A 164 0.29 4.98 13.49
N ALA A 165 -0.92 4.84 12.99
CA ALA A 165 -1.27 3.94 11.90
C ALA A 165 -0.50 4.26 10.61
N CYS A 166 -0.37 5.53 10.22
CA CYS A 166 0.47 5.92 9.08
C CYS A 166 1.93 5.50 9.27
N CYS A 167 2.50 5.67 10.46
CA CYS A 167 3.86 5.23 10.76
C CYS A 167 4.01 3.70 10.63
N ILE A 168 3.03 2.93 11.13
CA ILE A 168 3.01 1.46 10.98
C ILE A 168 2.92 1.07 9.51
N MET A 169 2.11 1.76 8.71
CA MET A 169 2.03 1.52 7.25
C MET A 169 3.38 1.73 6.57
N TYR A 170 4.11 2.80 6.90
CA TYR A 170 5.48 3.00 6.39
C TYR A 170 6.40 1.86 6.79
N GLY A 171 6.39 1.43 8.04
CA GLY A 171 7.17 0.28 8.50
C GLY A 171 6.84 -1.00 7.75
N MET A 172 5.55 -1.28 7.53
CA MET A 172 5.10 -2.47 6.81
C MET A 172 5.47 -2.47 5.33
N ILE A 173 5.38 -1.33 4.64
CA ILE A 173 5.74 -1.26 3.23
C ILE A 173 7.26 -1.33 3.02
N VAL A 174 8.04 -0.72 3.90
CA VAL A 174 9.51 -0.82 3.88
C VAL A 174 9.95 -2.27 4.16
N LEU A 175 9.36 -2.92 5.17
CA LEU A 175 9.60 -4.34 5.45
C LEU A 175 9.29 -5.22 4.23
N TYR A 176 8.14 -5.00 3.60
CA TYR A 176 7.76 -5.75 2.41
C TYR A 176 8.71 -5.51 1.23
N ALA A 177 9.13 -4.27 1.00
CA ALA A 177 10.11 -3.93 -0.03
C ALA A 177 11.46 -4.62 0.22
N ALA A 178 11.94 -4.62 1.47
CA ALA A 178 13.16 -5.31 1.87
C ALA A 178 13.07 -6.83 1.64
N LEU A 179 11.94 -7.45 2.00
CA LEU A 179 11.71 -8.87 1.76
C LEU A 179 11.68 -9.22 0.26
N CYS A 180 11.03 -8.38 -0.56
CA CYS A 180 11.02 -8.55 -2.02
C CYS A 180 12.43 -8.43 -2.61
N PHE A 181 13.21 -7.44 -2.18
CA PHE A 181 14.58 -7.25 -2.64
C PHE A 181 15.47 -8.45 -2.26
N TRP A 182 15.37 -8.92 -1.02
CA TRP A 182 16.13 -10.08 -0.56
C TRP A 182 15.78 -11.36 -1.32
N GLU A 183 14.49 -11.62 -1.54
CA GLU A 183 14.04 -12.78 -2.30
C GLU A 183 14.45 -12.72 -3.78
N ASN A 184 14.39 -11.53 -4.41
CA ASN A 184 14.84 -11.35 -5.78
C ASN A 184 16.35 -11.63 -5.91
N LYS A 185 17.16 -11.08 -5.01
CA LYS A 185 18.61 -11.36 -4.97
C LYS A 185 18.92 -12.85 -4.78
N ARG A 186 18.16 -13.51 -3.91
CA ARG A 186 18.30 -14.96 -3.69
C ARG A 186 17.96 -15.77 -4.95
N ARG A 187 16.95 -15.34 -5.70
CA ARG A 187 16.55 -15.99 -6.97
C ARG A 187 17.58 -15.75 -8.07
N GLU A 188 18.16 -14.56 -8.15
CA GLU A 188 19.25 -14.28 -9.07
C GLU A 188 20.45 -15.18 -8.78
N GLN A 189 20.90 -15.28 -7.54
CA GLN A 189 22.01 -16.16 -7.16
C GLN A 189 21.76 -17.64 -7.48
N LYS A 190 20.52 -18.12 -7.32
CA LYS A 190 20.19 -19.51 -7.69
C LYS A 190 20.24 -19.71 -9.21
N ARG A 191 19.75 -18.77 -9.96
CA ARG A 191 19.77 -18.82 -11.43
C ARG A 191 21.18 -18.80 -11.97
N ASP A 192 22.03 -17.91 -11.42
CA ASP A 192 23.44 -17.83 -11.81
C ASP A 192 24.20 -19.15 -11.48
N ALA A 193 23.85 -19.81 -10.37
CA ALA A 193 24.41 -21.12 -10.02
C ALA A 193 23.92 -22.24 -10.95
N GLU A 194 22.64 -22.26 -11.32
CA GLU A 194 22.06 -23.22 -12.27
C GLU A 194 22.64 -23.03 -13.67
N ASP A 195 22.83 -21.79 -14.12
CA ASP A 195 23.44 -21.46 -15.41
C ASP A 195 24.92 -21.88 -15.45
N ALA A 196 25.68 -21.67 -14.37
CA ALA A 196 27.07 -22.11 -14.25
C ALA A 196 27.21 -23.65 -14.24
N GLU A 197 26.28 -24.35 -13.59
CA GLU A 197 26.25 -25.83 -13.59
C GLU A 197 25.91 -26.35 -14.99
N ALA A 198 24.97 -25.73 -15.71
CA ALA A 198 24.61 -26.07 -17.08
C ALA A 198 25.81 -25.88 -18.05
N ASP A 199 26.54 -24.77 -17.94
CA ASP A 199 27.74 -24.48 -18.72
C ASP A 199 28.86 -25.53 -18.46
N ASN A 200 29.05 -25.93 -17.20
CA ASN A 200 30.02 -26.96 -16.88
C ASN A 200 29.66 -28.32 -17.52
N VAL A 201 28.38 -28.71 -17.45
CA VAL A 201 27.90 -29.95 -18.07
C VAL A 201 28.08 -29.94 -19.60
N LEU A 202 27.76 -28.80 -20.25
CA LEU A 202 27.97 -28.63 -21.70
C LEU A 202 29.45 -28.76 -22.07
N THR A 203 30.34 -28.15 -21.26
CA THR A 203 31.78 -28.22 -21.46
C THR A 203 32.32 -29.66 -21.32
N GLU A 204 31.80 -30.41 -20.32
CA GLU A 204 32.17 -31.85 -20.16
C GLU A 204 31.71 -32.73 -21.34
N ILE A 205 30.52 -32.47 -21.89
CA ILE A 205 30.00 -33.17 -23.07
C ILE A 205 30.86 -32.86 -24.29
N GLU A 206 31.19 -31.57 -24.53
CA GLU A 206 32.06 -31.19 -25.65
C GLU A 206 33.48 -31.83 -25.56
N ILE A 207 34.03 -31.91 -24.36
CA ILE A 207 35.33 -32.55 -24.14
C ILE A 207 35.21 -34.07 -24.42
N GLY A 208 34.14 -34.73 -23.94
CA GLY A 208 33.88 -36.14 -24.19
C GLY A 208 33.75 -36.46 -25.69
N GLU A 209 33.00 -35.63 -26.45
CA GLU A 209 32.86 -35.80 -27.90
C GLU A 209 34.19 -35.63 -28.66
N LYS A 210 35.06 -34.72 -28.24
CA LYS A 210 36.39 -34.52 -28.85
C LYS A 210 37.34 -35.69 -28.57
N VAL A 211 37.27 -36.29 -27.37
CA VAL A 211 38.05 -37.48 -27.02
C VAL A 211 37.61 -38.67 -27.86
N ASP A 212 36.30 -38.86 -27.99
CA ASP A 212 35.74 -39.99 -28.77
C ASP A 212 36.07 -39.88 -30.29
N GLN A 213 36.15 -38.68 -30.84
CA GLN A 213 36.58 -38.40 -32.22
C GLN A 213 38.07 -38.63 -32.43
N GLN A 214 38.93 -38.48 -31.41
CA GLN A 214 40.36 -38.69 -31.50
C GLN A 214 40.75 -40.15 -31.41
N ASP A 215 39.92 -40.99 -30.79
CA ASP A 215 40.14 -42.42 -30.61
C ASP A 215 39.59 -43.30 -31.78
N LEU A 216 39.04 -42.69 -32.84
CA LEU A 216 38.64 -43.38 -34.05
C LEU A 216 39.90 -43.78 -34.83
N PRO A 217 40.23 -45.08 -35.05
CA PRO A 217 41.37 -45.47 -35.85
C PRO A 217 41.19 -45.05 -37.29
N ASP A 218 42.23 -44.44 -37.86
CA ASP A 218 42.32 -44.15 -39.30
C ASP A 218 42.14 -45.48 -40.06
N HIS A 219 40.99 -45.70 -40.64
CA HIS A 219 40.77 -46.77 -41.60
C HIS A 219 41.33 -46.35 -42.97
N GLU A 220 42.57 -46.77 -43.26
CA GLU A 220 43.05 -46.92 -44.62
C GLU A 220 42.39 -48.12 -45.33
#